data_1a4d3d252cfaf93f121ec76d5292d803
#
_entry.id   1a4d3d252cfaf93f121ec76d5292d803
#
_cell.length_a   1.000
_cell.length_b   1.000
_cell.length_c   1.000
_cell.angle_alpha   90.00
_cell.angle_beta   90.00
_cell.angle_gamma   90.00
#
_symmetry.space_group_name_H-M   'P 1'
#
loop_
_entity.id
_entity.type
_entity.pdbx_description
1 polymer ?
#
loop_
_entity_poly.entity_id
_entity_poly.type
_entity_poly.pdbx_seq_one_letter_code
_entity_poly.pdbx_strand_id
1 'polypeptide(L)'
;MKRRTLLALAASTMLLAACGQSTTNEAETNATDSAATGGSDLLQRINNGGTINVGTEGTYPPFTYHDESGKLTGYDVEVTRAVADKLGVDVEFKETQWDAMLAGLDSKRFDMVANQVSLTTPERLAKYDKAMPYSWSGAVVLASTDDNRYSSWEGLKGLRTAQSLSSNYGELAERYGAEIVPVDGMAQAIQLVKQDRADFTMNDNLAVLDYLKKFPDAALEIKLTAPASEQTGSGLVLIKGDDAVVAKLNEAMAALAADGTLTKLSEEFFGADISQQK
;
A
#
# COMPACT_ATOMS: atom_id res chain seq x y z
N MET A 1 -2.27 -26.53 -60.33
CA MET A 1 -1.72 -25.75 -61.44
C MET A 1 -0.78 -24.72 -60.86
N LYS A 2 0.56 -25.02 -60.93
CA LYS A 2 1.61 -24.36 -61.78
C LYS A 2 1.67 -22.84 -61.51
N ARG A 3 2.76 -22.19 -61.12
CA ARG A 3 4.23 -22.26 -61.36
C ARG A 3 4.89 -21.34 -60.33
N ARG A 4 5.89 -21.62 -59.52
CA ARG A 4 7.35 -21.59 -59.79
C ARG A 4 7.83 -20.39 -60.62
N THR A 5 8.66 -19.51 -60.00
CA THR A 5 9.94 -19.15 -60.58
C THR A 5 10.91 -18.60 -59.49
N LEU A 6 12.09 -19.17 -59.49
CA LEU A 6 13.36 -18.82 -58.87
C LEU A 6 14.13 -17.80 -59.74
N LEU A 7 15.12 -17.12 -59.16
CA LEU A 7 16.44 -16.68 -59.67
C LEU A 7 16.85 -15.38 -58.96
N ALA A 8 17.95 -15.21 -58.39
CA ALA A 8 19.34 -15.63 -58.34
C ALA A 8 20.23 -14.39 -58.22
N LEU A 9 21.11 -14.46 -57.25
CA LEU A 9 22.54 -14.07 -57.19
C LEU A 9 23.03 -12.77 -57.88
N ALA A 10 23.75 -11.93 -57.11
CA ALA A 10 25.09 -11.48 -57.47
C ALA A 10 25.81 -10.87 -56.29
N ALA A 11 26.94 -11.45 -55.95
CA ALA A 11 27.97 -10.94 -55.04
C ALA A 11 28.84 -9.92 -55.78
N SER A 12 29.33 -8.94 -55.03
CA SER A 12 30.54 -8.17 -55.43
C SER A 12 31.30 -7.71 -54.21
N THR A 13 32.41 -8.35 -53.98
CA THR A 13 33.53 -7.99 -53.13
C THR A 13 34.30 -6.82 -53.72
N MET A 14 34.68 -5.80 -52.92
CA MET A 14 35.87 -4.99 -53.16
C MET A 14 36.54 -4.64 -51.82
N LEU A 15 37.72 -5.26 -51.68
CA LEU A 15 38.77 -4.83 -50.71
C LEU A 15 39.44 -3.57 -51.25
N LEU A 16 39.69 -2.61 -50.36
CA LEU A 16 40.81 -1.67 -50.51
C LEU A 16 41.41 -1.40 -49.14
N ALA A 17 42.61 -1.88 -48.98
CA ALA A 17 43.51 -1.53 -47.88
C ALA A 17 44.17 -0.20 -48.14
N ALA A 18 44.24 0.63 -47.11
CA ALA A 18 45.21 1.75 -47.05
C ALA A 18 45.69 1.87 -45.60
N CYS A 19 47.00 1.56 -45.41
CA CYS A 19 47.78 1.86 -44.24
C CYS A 19 48.00 3.38 -44.13
N GLY A 20 47.89 3.90 -42.92
CA GLY A 20 48.36 5.24 -42.53
C GLY A 20 48.61 5.24 -41.04
N GLN A 21 49.88 5.39 -40.71
CA GLN A 21 50.52 5.24 -39.40
C GLN A 21 50.54 6.59 -38.65
N SER A 22 50.52 6.49 -37.30
CA SER A 22 50.97 7.49 -36.30
C SER A 22 49.87 8.45 -35.80
N THR A 23 49.58 8.49 -34.53
CA THR A 23 50.35 8.83 -33.35
C THR A 23 49.54 8.53 -32.10
N THR A 24 50.17 7.91 -31.15
CA THR A 24 49.71 7.75 -29.76
C THR A 24 49.42 9.10 -29.13
N ASN A 25 48.16 9.26 -28.66
CA ASN A 25 47.84 10.07 -27.52
C ASN A 25 46.94 9.23 -26.63
N GLU A 26 47.55 8.63 -25.63
CA GLU A 26 46.86 8.09 -24.48
C GLU A 26 46.20 9.27 -23.75
N ALA A 27 44.92 9.49 -24.03
CA ALA A 27 44.06 10.23 -23.12
C ALA A 27 43.56 9.21 -22.10
N GLU A 28 44.23 9.14 -20.96
CA GLU A 28 43.67 8.57 -19.74
C GLU A 28 42.32 9.27 -19.49
N THR A 29 41.24 8.61 -19.91
CA THR A 29 39.92 8.92 -19.36
C THR A 29 39.95 8.41 -17.93
N ASN A 30 40.32 9.29 -17.01
CA ASN A 30 39.96 9.16 -15.62
C ASN A 30 38.44 9.03 -15.58
N ALA A 31 37.96 7.79 -15.52
CA ALA A 31 36.65 7.48 -14.99
C ALA A 31 36.69 7.88 -13.50
N THR A 32 36.46 9.15 -13.25
CA THR A 32 36.12 9.63 -11.92
C THR A 32 34.83 8.87 -11.57
N ASP A 33 35.00 7.86 -10.77
CA ASP A 33 33.92 7.21 -10.03
C ASP A 33 33.30 8.32 -9.14
N SER A 34 32.40 9.10 -9.74
CA SER A 34 31.53 10.00 -9.01
C SER A 34 30.62 9.07 -8.23
N ALA A 35 31.05 8.70 -7.02
CA ALA A 35 30.14 8.26 -6.00
C ALA A 35 28.98 9.26 -5.99
N ALA A 36 27.84 8.82 -6.55
CA ALA A 36 26.63 9.60 -6.61
C ALA A 36 26.17 9.86 -5.17
N THR A 37 26.56 10.99 -4.62
CA THR A 37 25.98 11.60 -3.42
C THR A 37 24.63 12.27 -3.76
N GLY A 38 23.91 11.73 -4.73
CA GLY A 38 22.56 12.14 -5.07
C GLY A 38 21.59 11.16 -4.45
N GLY A 39 20.80 11.61 -3.46
CA GLY A 39 19.67 10.85 -2.95
C GLY A 39 18.72 10.42 -4.07
N SER A 40 17.78 9.53 -3.76
CA SER A 40 16.77 9.08 -4.72
C SER A 40 16.05 10.27 -5.39
N ASP A 41 15.42 10.05 -6.54
CA ASP A 41 14.57 11.05 -7.20
C ASP A 41 13.49 11.60 -6.23
N LEU A 42 12.89 10.73 -5.43
CA LEU A 42 11.91 11.11 -4.43
C LEU A 42 12.51 12.04 -3.36
N LEU A 43 13.70 11.73 -2.84
CA LEU A 43 14.39 12.58 -1.87
C LEU A 43 14.70 13.96 -2.46
N GLN A 44 15.14 14.03 -3.72
CA GLN A 44 15.40 15.30 -4.40
C GLN A 44 14.11 16.12 -4.56
N ARG A 45 12.99 15.49 -4.95
CA ARG A 45 11.69 16.18 -5.03
C ARG A 45 11.25 16.70 -3.67
N ILE A 46 11.36 15.91 -2.60
CA ILE A 46 11.05 16.36 -1.24
C ILE A 46 11.93 17.56 -0.85
N ASN A 47 13.23 17.51 -1.07
CA ASN A 47 14.13 18.61 -0.69
C ASN A 47 13.91 19.90 -1.48
N ASN A 48 13.31 19.82 -2.67
CA ASN A 48 13.09 20.97 -3.56
C ASN A 48 11.62 21.48 -3.54
N GLY A 49 10.80 21.01 -2.61
CA GLY A 49 9.39 21.41 -2.53
C GLY A 49 8.55 20.93 -3.72
N GLY A 50 8.89 19.77 -4.27
CA GLY A 50 8.15 19.17 -5.40
C GLY A 50 6.91 18.40 -4.96
N THR A 51 6.31 17.64 -5.88
CA THR A 51 5.10 16.86 -5.64
C THR A 51 5.46 15.41 -5.29
N ILE A 52 4.81 14.84 -4.27
CA ILE A 52 4.83 13.40 -3.97
C ILE A 52 3.52 12.77 -4.47
N ASN A 53 3.63 11.59 -5.11
CA ASN A 53 2.48 10.82 -5.56
C ASN A 53 2.18 9.71 -4.55
N VAL A 54 0.94 9.63 -4.07
CA VAL A 54 0.54 8.70 -3.01
C VAL A 54 -0.60 7.81 -3.47
N GLY A 55 -0.39 6.49 -3.46
CA GLY A 55 -1.42 5.50 -3.75
C GLY A 55 -2.40 5.37 -2.59
N THR A 56 -3.70 5.32 -2.90
CA THR A 56 -4.78 5.14 -1.94
C THR A 56 -6.02 4.54 -2.62
N GLU A 57 -6.99 3.98 -1.89
CA GLU A 57 -8.19 3.41 -2.51
C GLU A 57 -9.30 4.43 -2.75
N GLY A 58 -9.51 5.37 -1.85
CA GLY A 58 -10.70 6.24 -1.88
C GLY A 58 -12.03 5.54 -1.56
N THR A 59 -12.01 4.26 -1.17
CA THR A 59 -13.20 3.42 -0.90
C THR A 59 -13.12 2.63 0.40
N TYR A 60 -12.19 2.99 1.31
CA TYR A 60 -11.94 2.31 2.58
C TYR A 60 -12.08 3.25 3.78
N PRO A 61 -13.33 3.66 4.14
CA PRO A 61 -13.56 4.49 5.31
C PRO A 61 -13.21 3.75 6.63
N PRO A 62 -12.77 4.49 7.66
CA PRO A 62 -12.57 5.93 7.73
C PRO A 62 -11.15 6.39 7.32
N PHE A 63 -10.34 5.50 6.70
CA PHE A 63 -8.95 5.79 6.35
C PHE A 63 -8.80 6.58 5.04
N THR A 64 -9.52 6.19 4.00
CA THR A 64 -9.51 6.82 2.69
C THR A 64 -10.86 6.65 2.01
N TYR A 65 -11.56 7.74 1.75
CA TYR A 65 -12.90 7.74 1.17
C TYR A 65 -13.26 9.11 0.62
N HIS A 66 -14.36 9.18 -0.14
CA HIS A 66 -14.92 10.46 -0.57
C HIS A 66 -16.03 10.89 0.39
N ASP A 67 -15.95 12.14 0.84
CA ASP A 67 -17.03 12.77 1.62
C ASP A 67 -18.28 13.05 0.77
N GLU A 68 -19.32 13.59 1.38
CA GLU A 68 -20.58 13.93 0.69
C GLU A 68 -20.41 14.96 -0.44
N SER A 69 -19.33 15.74 -0.44
CA SER A 69 -18.99 16.69 -1.51
C SER A 69 -18.22 16.03 -2.66
N GLY A 70 -17.82 14.78 -2.51
CA GLY A 70 -16.97 14.04 -3.44
C GLY A 70 -15.47 14.33 -3.27
N LYS A 71 -15.07 15.02 -2.18
CA LYS A 71 -13.66 15.27 -1.88
C LYS A 71 -13.03 14.03 -1.22
N LEU A 72 -11.87 13.60 -1.72
CA LEU A 72 -11.07 12.57 -1.08
C LEU A 72 -10.63 13.03 0.30
N THR A 73 -10.92 12.25 1.33
CA THR A 73 -10.58 12.48 2.74
C THR A 73 -10.40 11.16 3.48
N GLY A 74 -10.25 11.20 4.78
CA GLY A 74 -10.03 10.06 5.67
C GLY A 74 -8.72 10.19 6.42
N TYR A 75 -8.57 9.40 7.46
CA TYR A 75 -7.45 9.52 8.39
C TYR A 75 -6.08 9.45 7.69
N ASP A 76 -5.87 8.45 6.82
CA ASP A 76 -4.62 8.28 6.07
C ASP A 76 -4.36 9.45 5.11
N VAL A 77 -5.43 9.95 4.49
CA VAL A 77 -5.37 11.08 3.57
C VAL A 77 -4.98 12.36 4.31
N GLU A 78 -5.61 12.65 5.45
CA GLU A 78 -5.35 13.87 6.21
C GLU A 78 -3.98 13.82 6.93
N VAL A 79 -3.56 12.65 7.45
CA VAL A 79 -2.20 12.45 7.96
C VAL A 79 -1.17 12.70 6.86
N THR A 80 -1.41 12.15 5.65
CA THR A 80 -0.50 12.34 4.50
C THR A 80 -0.40 13.82 4.09
N ARG A 81 -1.52 14.56 4.08
CA ARG A 81 -1.51 16.01 3.83
C ARG A 81 -0.71 16.76 4.89
N ALA A 82 -0.92 16.42 6.17
CA ALA A 82 -0.17 17.05 7.26
C ALA A 82 1.36 16.76 7.15
N VAL A 83 1.74 15.55 6.74
CA VAL A 83 3.15 15.21 6.47
C VAL A 83 3.70 16.04 5.30
N ALA A 84 2.95 16.15 4.20
CA ALA A 84 3.35 16.96 3.04
C ALA A 84 3.54 18.44 3.42
N ASP A 85 2.62 18.99 4.19
CA ASP A 85 2.71 20.37 4.72
C ASP A 85 3.97 20.56 5.58
N LYS A 86 4.30 19.61 6.46
CA LYS A 86 5.53 19.66 7.28
C LYS A 86 6.80 19.57 6.45
N LEU A 87 6.77 18.85 5.35
CA LEU A 87 7.89 18.72 4.41
C LEU A 87 7.99 19.90 3.44
N GLY A 88 6.95 20.73 3.34
CA GLY A 88 6.87 21.82 2.35
C GLY A 88 6.74 21.32 0.91
N VAL A 89 6.01 20.23 0.69
CA VAL A 89 5.78 19.60 -0.62
C VAL A 89 4.31 19.51 -0.94
N ASP A 90 3.98 19.43 -2.23
CA ASP A 90 2.63 19.09 -2.68
C ASP A 90 2.39 17.58 -2.62
N VAL A 91 1.12 17.17 -2.46
CA VAL A 91 0.71 15.77 -2.54
C VAL A 91 -0.35 15.56 -3.61
N GLU A 92 -0.16 14.54 -4.45
CA GLU A 92 -1.16 14.08 -5.42
C GLU A 92 -1.54 12.63 -5.10
N PHE A 93 -2.83 12.40 -4.81
CA PHE A 93 -3.34 11.06 -4.56
C PHE A 93 -3.68 10.35 -5.88
N LYS A 94 -3.27 9.09 -5.99
CA LYS A 94 -3.54 8.19 -7.12
C LYS A 94 -4.44 7.06 -6.62
N GLU A 95 -5.73 7.18 -6.91
CA GLU A 95 -6.69 6.18 -6.49
C GLU A 95 -6.56 4.89 -7.30
N THR A 96 -6.53 3.75 -6.61
CA THR A 96 -6.47 2.43 -7.22
C THR A 96 -7.03 1.37 -6.25
N GLN A 97 -7.53 0.26 -6.78
CA GLN A 97 -8.03 -0.84 -5.97
C GLN A 97 -6.89 -1.50 -5.17
N TRP A 98 -7.25 -2.08 -4.02
CA TRP A 98 -6.29 -2.70 -3.09
C TRP A 98 -5.36 -3.70 -3.76
N ASP A 99 -5.89 -4.65 -4.54
CA ASP A 99 -5.08 -5.69 -5.17
C ASP A 99 -4.07 -5.17 -6.21
N ALA A 100 -4.24 -3.94 -6.69
CA ALA A 100 -3.30 -3.25 -7.57
C ALA A 100 -2.36 -2.27 -6.84
N MET A 101 -2.55 -2.08 -5.52
CA MET A 101 -1.86 -1.05 -4.74
C MET A 101 -0.36 -1.27 -4.67
N LEU A 102 0.09 -2.41 -4.13
CA LEU A 102 1.51 -2.69 -3.99
C LEU A 102 2.21 -2.89 -5.35
N ALA A 103 1.52 -3.47 -6.34
CA ALA A 103 2.03 -3.54 -7.72
C ALA A 103 2.19 -2.15 -8.36
N GLY A 104 1.32 -1.20 -8.02
CA GLY A 104 1.44 0.21 -8.41
C GLY A 104 2.68 0.87 -7.82
N LEU A 105 2.98 0.57 -6.56
CA LEU A 105 4.20 1.01 -5.88
C LEU A 105 5.44 0.39 -6.53
N ASP A 106 5.46 -0.94 -6.76
CA ASP A 106 6.55 -1.66 -7.42
C ASP A 106 6.86 -1.10 -8.82
N SER A 107 5.83 -0.72 -9.56
CA SER A 107 5.96 -0.11 -10.90
C SER A 107 6.17 1.40 -10.90
N LYS A 108 6.34 2.02 -9.73
CA LYS A 108 6.56 3.46 -9.53
C LYS A 108 5.43 4.35 -10.11
N ARG A 109 4.19 3.86 -10.11
CA ARG A 109 3.01 4.68 -10.45
C ARG A 109 2.76 5.77 -9.41
N PHE A 110 3.20 5.52 -8.18
CA PHE A 110 3.25 6.44 -7.07
C PHE A 110 4.49 6.14 -6.22
N ASP A 111 4.85 7.08 -5.38
CA ASP A 111 6.09 7.06 -4.59
C ASP A 111 5.92 6.31 -3.28
N MET A 112 4.72 6.35 -2.72
CA MET A 112 4.36 5.72 -1.46
C MET A 112 2.87 5.37 -1.43
N VAL A 113 2.46 4.61 -0.42
CA VAL A 113 1.06 4.19 -0.19
C VAL A 113 0.60 4.67 1.18
N ALA A 114 -0.59 5.27 1.22
CA ALA A 114 -1.36 5.61 2.41
C ALA A 114 -2.74 4.94 2.31
N ASN A 115 -2.90 3.77 2.93
CA ASN A 115 -4.11 2.94 2.86
C ASN A 115 -4.18 1.92 4.01
N GLN A 116 -3.91 2.36 5.22
CA GLN A 116 -3.87 1.51 6.43
C GLN A 116 -2.97 0.27 6.25
N VAL A 117 -1.81 0.45 5.61
CA VAL A 117 -0.91 -0.65 5.29
C VAL A 117 -0.03 -1.00 6.46
N SER A 118 -0.13 -2.25 6.91
CA SER A 118 0.83 -2.85 7.84
C SER A 118 1.78 -3.80 7.12
N LEU A 119 3.03 -3.85 7.56
CA LEU A 119 4.04 -4.78 7.05
C LEU A 119 4.12 -6.00 7.97
N THR A 120 3.19 -6.94 7.80
CA THR A 120 3.04 -8.13 8.67
C THR A 120 3.39 -9.43 7.98
N THR A 121 3.50 -9.44 6.65
CA THR A 121 3.85 -10.66 5.91
C THR A 121 5.32 -10.67 5.51
N PRO A 122 5.97 -11.85 5.41
CA PRO A 122 7.36 -11.95 4.99
C PRO A 122 7.62 -11.29 3.63
N GLU A 123 6.66 -11.38 2.69
CA GLU A 123 6.78 -10.77 1.37
C GLU A 123 6.82 -9.24 1.47
N ARG A 124 5.90 -8.63 2.23
CA ARG A 124 5.86 -7.17 2.42
C ARG A 124 7.12 -6.66 3.11
N LEU A 125 7.57 -7.36 4.18
CA LEU A 125 8.79 -7.03 4.91
C LEU A 125 10.07 -7.12 4.05
N ALA A 126 10.07 -7.99 3.05
CA ALA A 126 11.20 -8.13 2.15
C ALA A 126 11.31 -6.98 1.13
N LYS A 127 10.17 -6.40 0.70
CA LYS A 127 10.08 -5.45 -0.42
C LYS A 127 9.91 -3.99 0.00
N TYR A 128 9.31 -3.75 1.17
CA TYR A 128 8.86 -2.40 1.55
C TYR A 128 9.43 -1.97 2.89
N ASP A 129 9.59 -0.66 3.02
CA ASP A 129 9.83 0.04 4.26
C ASP A 129 8.61 0.88 4.62
N LYS A 130 8.52 1.27 5.87
CA LYS A 130 7.41 2.03 6.42
C LYS A 130 7.95 3.17 7.28
N ALA A 131 7.39 4.36 7.12
CA ALA A 131 7.61 5.45 8.06
C ALA A 131 7.02 5.11 9.44
N MET A 132 7.33 5.93 10.44
CA MET A 132 6.78 5.80 11.80
C MET A 132 5.27 5.58 11.73
N PRO A 133 4.73 4.54 12.38
CA PRO A 133 3.30 4.28 12.39
C PRO A 133 2.51 5.46 12.96
N TYR A 134 1.35 5.73 12.36
CA TYR A 134 0.40 6.73 12.82
C TYR A 134 -0.93 6.13 13.27
N SER A 135 -1.13 4.82 13.10
CA SER A 135 -2.29 4.10 13.61
C SER A 135 -1.91 2.72 14.10
N TRP A 136 -2.60 2.25 15.13
CA TRP A 136 -2.43 0.92 15.70
C TRP A 136 -3.79 0.23 15.77
N SER A 137 -3.88 -0.96 15.15
CA SER A 137 -5.13 -1.71 15.02
C SER A 137 -4.88 -3.21 14.93
N GLY A 138 -5.93 -4.00 14.98
CA GLY A 138 -5.86 -5.44 14.92
C GLY A 138 -6.95 -6.06 14.06
N ALA A 139 -6.81 -7.35 13.78
CA ALA A 139 -7.77 -8.12 13.01
C ALA A 139 -9.05 -8.38 13.81
N VAL A 140 -10.20 -8.29 13.13
CA VAL A 140 -11.48 -8.78 13.65
C VAL A 140 -12.19 -9.63 12.61
N VAL A 141 -13.00 -10.57 13.08
CA VAL A 141 -13.93 -11.37 12.26
C VAL A 141 -15.31 -10.75 12.35
N LEU A 142 -15.86 -10.32 11.21
CA LEU A 142 -17.20 -9.79 11.07
C LEU A 142 -18.11 -10.83 10.39
N ALA A 143 -19.21 -11.20 11.03
CA ALA A 143 -20.17 -12.17 10.50
C ALA A 143 -21.60 -11.82 10.89
N SER A 144 -22.59 -12.59 10.41
CA SER A 144 -23.99 -12.44 10.78
C SER A 144 -24.20 -12.60 12.30
N THR A 145 -25.07 -11.77 12.87
CA THR A 145 -25.47 -11.88 14.29
C THR A 145 -26.04 -13.24 14.63
N ASP A 146 -26.73 -13.90 13.68
CA ASP A 146 -27.37 -15.20 13.85
C ASP A 146 -26.40 -16.39 13.73
N ASP A 147 -25.17 -16.16 13.26
CA ASP A 147 -24.17 -17.21 13.12
C ASP A 147 -23.31 -17.36 14.38
N ASN A 148 -23.44 -18.49 15.07
CA ASN A 148 -22.79 -18.78 16.35
C ASN A 148 -21.59 -19.74 16.24
N ARG A 149 -21.01 -19.95 15.04
CA ARG A 149 -19.89 -20.88 14.82
C ARG A 149 -18.53 -20.36 15.32
N TYR A 150 -18.43 -19.09 15.67
CA TYR A 150 -17.16 -18.37 15.97
C TYR A 150 -16.81 -18.40 17.44
N SER A 151 -16.42 -19.57 17.99
CA SER A 151 -15.98 -19.69 19.39
C SER A 151 -14.48 -19.47 19.59
N SER A 152 -13.68 -19.66 18.55
CA SER A 152 -12.23 -19.44 18.51
C SER A 152 -11.74 -19.23 17.08
N TRP A 153 -10.49 -18.82 16.93
CA TRP A 153 -9.84 -18.64 15.63
C TRP A 153 -9.72 -19.97 14.86
N GLU A 154 -9.49 -21.10 15.55
CA GLU A 154 -9.43 -22.43 14.94
C GLU A 154 -10.79 -22.85 14.36
N GLY A 155 -11.88 -22.28 14.88
CA GLY A 155 -13.25 -22.50 14.37
C GLY A 155 -13.49 -21.93 12.98
N LEU A 156 -12.57 -21.12 12.43
CA LEU A 156 -12.65 -20.59 11.07
C LEU A 156 -12.36 -21.62 9.99
N LYS A 157 -11.81 -22.78 10.37
CA LYS A 157 -11.41 -23.84 9.43
C LYS A 157 -12.60 -24.33 8.59
N GLY A 158 -12.43 -24.27 7.27
CA GLY A 158 -13.44 -24.69 6.29
C GLY A 158 -14.60 -23.72 6.11
N LEU A 159 -14.61 -22.57 6.81
CA LEU A 159 -15.57 -21.51 6.56
C LEU A 159 -15.09 -20.63 5.38
N ARG A 160 -16.02 -20.07 4.63
CA ARG A 160 -15.75 -19.17 3.51
C ARG A 160 -15.60 -17.74 4.02
N THR A 161 -14.51 -17.09 3.64
CA THR A 161 -14.25 -15.68 3.96
C THR A 161 -14.15 -14.83 2.71
N ALA A 162 -14.86 -13.71 2.66
CA ALA A 162 -14.74 -12.74 1.58
C ALA A 162 -13.51 -11.84 1.82
N GLN A 163 -12.52 -11.89 0.92
CA GLN A 163 -11.23 -11.20 1.06
C GLN A 163 -10.68 -10.73 -0.29
N SER A 164 -9.97 -9.62 -0.28
CA SER A 164 -9.12 -9.23 -1.41
C SER A 164 -7.90 -10.15 -1.47
N LEU A 165 -7.45 -10.51 -2.67
CA LEU A 165 -6.41 -11.54 -2.88
C LEU A 165 -5.07 -11.19 -2.26
N SER A 166 -4.70 -9.90 -2.21
CA SER A 166 -3.46 -9.41 -1.62
C SER A 166 -3.59 -8.95 -0.16
N SER A 167 -4.73 -9.26 0.50
CA SER A 167 -5.01 -8.86 1.88
C SER A 167 -4.20 -9.69 2.89
N ASN A 168 -3.49 -9.02 3.80
CA ASN A 168 -2.88 -9.67 4.96
C ASN A 168 -3.92 -10.33 5.90
N TYR A 169 -5.14 -9.84 5.92
CA TYR A 169 -6.25 -10.47 6.65
C TYR A 169 -6.74 -11.74 5.94
N GLY A 170 -6.70 -11.78 4.59
CA GLY A 170 -6.91 -13.00 3.81
C GLY A 170 -5.86 -14.06 4.14
N GLU A 171 -4.58 -13.71 4.10
CA GLU A 171 -3.49 -14.61 4.51
C GLU A 171 -3.64 -15.09 5.96
N LEU A 172 -4.12 -14.22 6.87
CA LEU A 172 -4.39 -14.61 8.25
C LEU A 172 -5.52 -15.63 8.33
N ALA A 173 -6.62 -15.42 7.60
CA ALA A 173 -7.75 -16.34 7.56
C ALA A 173 -7.36 -17.71 6.97
N GLU A 174 -6.55 -17.74 5.90
CA GLU A 174 -6.00 -18.98 5.32
C GLU A 174 -5.15 -19.76 6.32
N ARG A 175 -4.34 -19.08 7.14
CA ARG A 175 -3.58 -19.74 8.23
C ARG A 175 -4.46 -20.47 9.24
N TYR A 176 -5.69 -19.98 9.45
CA TYR A 176 -6.71 -20.67 10.24
C TYR A 176 -7.56 -21.67 9.43
N GLY A 177 -7.23 -21.88 8.15
CA GLY A 177 -7.86 -22.88 7.29
C GLY A 177 -9.18 -22.44 6.69
N ALA A 178 -9.46 -21.15 6.62
CA ALA A 178 -10.62 -20.61 5.91
C ALA A 178 -10.42 -20.64 4.38
N GLU A 179 -11.53 -20.68 3.64
CA GLU A 179 -11.56 -20.70 2.19
C GLU A 179 -11.84 -19.29 1.65
N ILE A 180 -10.95 -18.74 0.78
CA ILE A 180 -11.10 -17.39 0.26
C ILE A 180 -12.18 -17.33 -0.83
N VAL A 181 -13.12 -16.41 -0.68
CA VAL A 181 -14.03 -15.92 -1.71
C VAL A 181 -13.50 -14.55 -2.15
N PRO A 182 -12.90 -14.41 -3.35
CA PRO A 182 -12.25 -13.18 -3.77
C PRO A 182 -13.24 -12.03 -4.00
N VAL A 183 -12.84 -10.84 -3.55
CA VAL A 183 -13.59 -9.59 -3.68
C VAL A 183 -12.63 -8.41 -3.89
N ASP A 184 -13.14 -7.30 -4.42
CA ASP A 184 -12.33 -6.09 -4.70
C ASP A 184 -12.06 -5.23 -3.46
N GLY A 185 -12.77 -5.43 -2.34
CA GLY A 185 -12.59 -4.64 -1.13
C GLY A 185 -13.65 -4.89 -0.05
N MET A 186 -13.54 -4.15 1.07
CA MET A 186 -14.35 -4.36 2.28
C MET A 186 -15.86 -4.25 2.02
N ALA A 187 -16.30 -3.27 1.24
CA ALA A 187 -17.72 -3.06 0.97
C ALA A 187 -18.35 -4.29 0.28
N GLN A 188 -17.66 -4.87 -0.71
CA GLN A 188 -18.10 -6.08 -1.39
C GLN A 188 -18.03 -7.29 -0.46
N ALA A 189 -16.99 -7.42 0.36
CA ALA A 189 -16.85 -8.47 1.34
C ALA A 189 -18.05 -8.51 2.29
N ILE A 190 -18.43 -7.37 2.85
CA ILE A 190 -19.61 -7.23 3.73
C ILE A 190 -20.89 -7.63 3.00
N GLN A 191 -21.07 -7.24 1.73
CA GLN A 191 -22.25 -7.62 0.97
C GLN A 191 -22.35 -9.14 0.76
N LEU A 192 -21.22 -9.82 0.51
CA LEU A 192 -21.23 -11.28 0.39
C LEU A 192 -21.61 -11.98 1.70
N VAL A 193 -21.15 -11.46 2.84
CA VAL A 193 -21.56 -11.98 4.17
C VAL A 193 -23.06 -11.78 4.39
N LYS A 194 -23.60 -10.58 4.11
CA LYS A 194 -25.05 -10.29 4.24
C LYS A 194 -25.92 -11.13 3.32
N GLN A 195 -25.37 -11.66 2.24
CA GLN A 195 -26.07 -12.51 1.26
C GLN A 195 -25.82 -14.01 1.47
N ASP A 196 -25.18 -14.41 2.55
CA ASP A 196 -24.78 -15.82 2.85
C ASP A 196 -23.88 -16.45 1.75
N ARG A 197 -23.21 -15.61 0.96
CA ARG A 197 -22.25 -16.05 -0.08
C ARG A 197 -20.83 -16.21 0.46
N ALA A 198 -20.53 -15.61 1.59
CA ALA A 198 -19.41 -15.88 2.46
C ALA A 198 -19.91 -16.00 3.89
N ASP A 199 -19.24 -16.78 4.72
CA ASP A 199 -19.62 -16.99 6.11
C ASP A 199 -19.15 -15.81 6.98
N PHE A 200 -18.02 -15.20 6.66
CA PHE A 200 -17.45 -14.05 7.36
C PHE A 200 -16.54 -13.21 6.46
N THR A 201 -16.13 -12.07 6.95
CA THR A 201 -14.95 -11.34 6.48
C THR A 201 -14.04 -11.00 7.65
N MET A 202 -12.73 -10.96 7.41
CA MET A 202 -11.74 -10.51 8.37
C MET A 202 -11.19 -9.17 7.92
N ASN A 203 -11.10 -8.20 8.82
CA ASN A 203 -10.62 -6.86 8.47
C ASN A 203 -10.08 -6.12 9.68
N ASP A 204 -9.64 -4.89 9.47
CA ASP A 204 -9.20 -3.95 10.48
C ASP A 204 -10.35 -3.61 11.45
N ASN A 205 -10.09 -3.67 12.76
CA ASN A 205 -11.11 -3.41 13.76
C ASN A 205 -11.66 -1.98 13.68
N LEU A 206 -10.84 -0.99 13.32
CA LEU A 206 -11.28 0.41 13.22
C LEU A 206 -12.23 0.61 12.04
N ALA A 207 -11.94 -0.02 10.88
CA ALA A 207 -12.83 0.03 9.72
C ALA A 207 -14.16 -0.69 9.99
N VAL A 208 -14.10 -1.85 10.65
CA VAL A 208 -15.32 -2.62 10.99
C VAL A 208 -16.17 -1.87 12.02
N LEU A 209 -15.56 -1.26 13.03
CA LEU A 209 -16.30 -0.45 14.03
C LEU A 209 -16.93 0.79 13.40
N ASP A 210 -16.26 1.47 12.48
CA ASP A 210 -16.82 2.59 11.72
C ASP A 210 -18.04 2.14 10.91
N TYR A 211 -17.91 1.00 10.20
CA TYR A 211 -19.02 0.42 9.44
C TYR A 211 -20.23 0.10 10.34
N LEU A 212 -20.03 -0.60 11.45
CA LEU A 212 -21.12 -0.98 12.37
C LEU A 212 -21.76 0.25 13.02
N LYS A 213 -20.99 1.30 13.30
CA LYS A 213 -21.53 2.56 13.81
C LYS A 213 -22.41 3.28 12.78
N LYS A 214 -22.05 3.23 11.50
CA LYS A 214 -22.83 3.84 10.40
C LYS A 214 -24.05 3.03 10.01
N PHE A 215 -24.00 1.72 10.19
CA PHE A 215 -25.05 0.76 9.80
C PHE A 215 -25.45 -0.16 10.97
N PRO A 216 -26.05 0.39 12.04
CA PRO A 216 -26.37 -0.38 13.25
C PRO A 216 -27.39 -1.52 13.01
N ASP A 217 -28.20 -1.39 11.95
CA ASP A 217 -29.19 -2.40 11.56
C ASP A 217 -28.67 -3.43 10.54
N ALA A 218 -27.33 -3.52 10.37
CA ALA A 218 -26.74 -4.39 9.35
C ALA A 218 -26.90 -5.89 9.62
N ALA A 219 -27.38 -6.30 10.81
CA ALA A 219 -27.43 -7.68 11.28
C ALA A 219 -26.08 -8.39 11.23
N LEU A 220 -25.01 -7.63 11.50
CA LEU A 220 -23.62 -8.09 11.56
C LEU A 220 -23.01 -7.70 12.90
N GLU A 221 -22.08 -8.50 13.38
CA GLU A 221 -21.32 -8.20 14.59
C GLU A 221 -19.88 -8.73 14.52
N ILE A 222 -19.01 -8.18 15.34
CA ILE A 222 -17.65 -8.71 15.53
C ILE A 222 -17.74 -9.97 16.36
N LYS A 223 -17.34 -11.11 15.78
CA LYS A 223 -17.35 -12.42 16.43
C LYS A 223 -16.03 -12.74 17.14
N LEU A 224 -14.91 -12.35 16.55
CA LEU A 224 -13.57 -12.54 17.11
C LEU A 224 -12.78 -11.24 16.97
N THR A 225 -11.95 -10.97 17.96
CA THR A 225 -11.02 -9.83 17.98
C THR A 225 -9.63 -10.34 18.33
N ALA A 226 -8.63 -9.96 17.55
CA ALA A 226 -7.24 -10.23 17.87
C ALA A 226 -6.84 -9.54 19.17
N PRO A 227 -6.02 -10.18 20.02
CA PRO A 227 -5.59 -9.58 21.27
C PRO A 227 -4.78 -8.29 21.01
N ALA A 228 -4.77 -7.38 21.99
CA ALA A 228 -4.06 -6.10 21.87
C ALA A 228 -2.55 -6.28 21.59
N SER A 229 -1.95 -7.37 22.06
CA SER A 229 -0.54 -7.72 21.79
C SER A 229 -0.25 -8.05 20.31
N GLU A 230 -1.28 -8.31 19.50
CA GLU A 230 -1.17 -8.58 18.07
C GLU A 230 -1.57 -7.37 17.21
N GLN A 231 -1.81 -6.21 17.83
CA GLN A 231 -2.00 -4.98 17.07
C GLN A 231 -0.75 -4.64 16.27
N THR A 232 -0.96 -4.14 15.07
CA THR A 232 0.09 -3.73 14.15
C THR A 232 -0.01 -2.25 13.84
N GLY A 233 1.17 -1.63 13.69
CA GLY A 233 1.23 -0.23 13.29
C GLY A 233 1.17 -0.07 11.79
N SER A 234 0.28 0.76 11.28
CA SER A 234 0.22 1.18 9.88
C SER A 234 0.84 2.55 9.68
N GLY A 235 1.46 2.76 8.51
CA GLY A 235 2.20 3.98 8.19
C GLY A 235 2.31 4.18 6.68
N LEU A 236 2.97 5.27 6.27
CA LEU A 236 3.31 5.49 4.87
C LEU A 236 4.32 4.44 4.41
N VAL A 237 3.95 3.66 3.39
CA VAL A 237 4.75 2.54 2.89
C VAL A 237 5.41 2.92 1.57
N LEU A 238 6.68 2.59 1.42
CA LEU A 238 7.49 2.85 0.23
C LEU A 238 8.36 1.65 -0.13
N ILE A 239 8.94 1.66 -1.32
CA ILE A 239 9.91 0.63 -1.73
C ILE A 239 11.10 0.67 -0.78
N LYS A 240 11.56 -0.51 -0.39
CA LYS A 240 12.68 -0.70 0.53
C LYS A 240 13.99 -0.12 -0.01
N GLY A 241 14.75 0.49 0.91
CA GLY A 241 16.11 0.94 0.64
C GLY A 241 16.25 2.45 0.40
N ASP A 242 15.19 3.25 0.62
CA ASP A 242 15.29 4.71 0.62
C ASP A 242 15.27 5.27 2.06
N ASP A 243 16.29 4.87 2.84
CA ASP A 243 16.41 5.23 4.26
C ASP A 243 16.37 6.75 4.49
N ALA A 244 16.88 7.53 3.53
CA ALA A 244 16.87 8.98 3.63
C ALA A 244 15.48 9.58 3.51
N VAL A 245 14.62 9.03 2.65
CA VAL A 245 13.19 9.40 2.57
C VAL A 245 12.46 8.95 3.83
N VAL A 246 12.68 7.71 4.28
CA VAL A 246 12.08 7.22 5.55
C VAL A 246 12.45 8.13 6.73
N ALA A 247 13.71 8.56 6.83
CA ALA A 247 14.16 9.50 7.86
C ALA A 247 13.42 10.84 7.79
N LYS A 248 13.25 11.42 6.59
CA LYS A 248 12.50 12.66 6.38
C LYS A 248 11.03 12.53 6.77
N LEU A 249 10.39 11.43 6.39
CA LEU A 249 9.01 11.14 6.79
C LEU A 249 8.90 11.00 8.31
N ASN A 250 9.84 10.30 8.94
CA ASN A 250 9.87 10.13 10.39
C ASN A 250 10.08 11.43 11.15
N GLU A 251 10.92 12.36 10.64
CA GLU A 251 11.08 13.70 11.20
C GLU A 251 9.75 14.47 11.17
N ALA A 252 9.04 14.45 10.03
CA ALA A 252 7.74 15.09 9.88
C ALA A 252 6.69 14.46 10.82
N MET A 253 6.63 13.13 10.85
CA MET A 253 5.72 12.39 11.73
C MET A 253 5.96 12.67 13.22
N ALA A 254 7.24 12.71 13.65
CA ALA A 254 7.60 13.04 15.02
C ALA A 254 7.18 14.49 15.38
N ALA A 255 7.31 15.44 14.46
CA ALA A 255 6.86 16.80 14.64
C ALA A 255 5.33 16.88 14.78
N LEU A 256 4.57 16.13 13.95
CA LEU A 256 3.09 16.06 14.03
C LEU A 256 2.61 15.36 15.30
N ALA A 257 3.35 14.39 15.81
CA ALA A 257 3.07 13.77 17.10
C ALA A 257 3.31 14.76 18.26
N ALA A 258 4.44 15.50 18.21
CA ALA A 258 4.82 16.45 19.25
C ALA A 258 3.90 17.66 19.33
N ASP A 259 3.38 18.16 18.21
CA ASP A 259 2.44 19.30 18.18
C ASP A 259 0.98 18.90 18.37
N GLY A 260 0.69 17.60 18.57
CA GLY A 260 -0.65 17.07 18.82
C GLY A 260 -1.52 16.89 17.57
N THR A 261 -0.99 17.11 16.37
CA THR A 261 -1.77 16.97 15.12
C THR A 261 -2.25 15.54 14.93
N LEU A 262 -1.39 14.52 15.19
CA LEU A 262 -1.81 13.11 15.05
C LEU A 262 -2.92 12.74 16.04
N THR A 263 -2.82 13.16 17.28
CA THR A 263 -3.88 12.94 18.28
C THR A 263 -5.18 13.61 17.85
N LYS A 264 -5.13 14.86 17.39
CA LYS A 264 -6.33 15.59 16.93
C LYS A 264 -7.00 14.87 15.74
N LEU A 265 -6.24 14.46 14.73
CA LEU A 265 -6.78 13.70 13.59
C LEU A 265 -7.35 12.34 14.05
N SER A 266 -6.66 11.64 14.95
CA SER A 266 -7.18 10.38 15.53
C SER A 266 -8.54 10.58 16.22
N GLU A 267 -8.66 11.62 17.06
CA GLU A 267 -9.90 11.94 17.77
C GLU A 267 -11.02 12.35 16.79
N GLU A 268 -10.70 13.07 15.73
CA GLU A 268 -11.66 13.50 14.71
C GLU A 268 -12.29 12.29 13.99
N PHE A 269 -11.46 11.32 13.56
CA PHE A 269 -11.95 10.17 12.77
C PHE A 269 -12.46 9.02 13.63
N PHE A 270 -11.89 8.81 14.82
CA PHE A 270 -12.16 7.61 15.65
C PHE A 270 -12.77 7.93 17.03
N GLY A 271 -12.76 9.18 17.45
CA GLY A 271 -13.19 9.57 18.80
C GLY A 271 -12.20 9.17 19.90
N ALA A 272 -11.01 8.72 19.53
CA ALA A 272 -9.93 8.30 20.44
C ALA A 272 -8.57 8.40 19.76
N ASP A 273 -7.51 8.59 20.54
CA ASP A 273 -6.14 8.55 20.02
C ASP A 273 -5.74 7.10 19.70
N ILE A 274 -5.52 6.82 18.40
CA ILE A 274 -5.02 5.54 17.84
C ILE A 274 -3.59 5.66 17.31
N SER A 275 -2.95 6.82 17.45
CA SER A 275 -1.60 7.08 16.96
C SER A 275 -0.51 6.42 17.80
N GLN A 276 -0.85 5.93 18.98
CA GLN A 276 0.05 5.29 19.94
C GLN A 276 -0.35 3.83 20.17
N GLN A 277 0.65 2.96 20.25
CA GLN A 277 0.42 1.58 20.70
C GLN A 277 0.04 1.60 22.20
N LYS A 278 -1.06 0.91 22.54
CA LYS A 278 -1.58 0.83 23.91
C LYS A 278 -1.13 -0.45 24.61
#